data_c7a01ca0bf24f2194c750a5662771741
#
_entry.id   c7a01ca0bf24f2194c750a5662771741
#
_cell.length_a   1.000
_cell.length_b   1.000
_cell.length_c   1.000
_cell.angle_alpha   90.00
_cell.angle_beta   90.00
_cell.angle_gamma   90.00
#
_symmetry.space_group_name_H-M   'P 1'
#
loop_
_entity.id
_entity.type
_entity.pdbx_description
1 polymer ?
#
loop_
_entity_poly.entity_id
_entity_poly.type
_entity_poly.pdbx_seq_one_letter_code
_entity_poly.pdbx_strand_id
1 'polypeptide(L)'
;MRKTLLLTLFSTLTLLTLQAQEKAKLNVIHGPAKAQMAGIAAIDLPAGYSFIDGNGTRALMKNAGEPVSGDEMGLISPTNKEDRWSVVFEFNSIGYVKDDDKDKLDADKLLASIKEGTAEANKERVKNGGSPLEVVGWEQPPKYNPETHNLEWAIRATSDGQPLLNYNTRLLGRKGVMEVVLIVDPEDLTATLPKFKELLANYSFQTGQSYAEFRSGDKIAEYGLAALVVGGAAVGAAKLGLLGPLILLFKKAWKLVIVAFAAVVGFFKKMWAKITGRDRDTIPRV
;
A
#
# COMPACT_ATOMS: atom_id res chain seq x y z
N MET A 1 23.49 75.58 13.06
CA MET A 1 24.19 74.61 12.18
C MET A 1 23.46 73.26 12.28
N ARG A 2 22.68 72.95 11.25
CA ARG A 2 21.87 71.71 11.16
C ARG A 2 22.75 70.57 10.66
N LYS A 3 22.87 69.46 11.41
CA LYS A 3 23.47 68.18 10.95
C LYS A 3 22.32 67.28 10.51
N THR A 4 22.21 67.08 9.23
CA THR A 4 21.29 66.14 8.60
C THR A 4 21.85 64.73 8.75
N LEU A 5 21.09 63.88 9.44
CA LEU A 5 21.42 62.47 9.59
C LEU A 5 20.73 61.69 8.45
N LEU A 6 21.52 61.16 7.51
CA LEU A 6 21.04 60.28 6.45
C LEU A 6 20.79 58.86 7.05
N LEU A 7 19.55 58.47 7.10
CA LEU A 7 19.14 57.11 7.41
C LEU A 7 19.12 56.32 6.10
N THR A 8 20.13 55.46 5.92
CA THR A 8 20.16 54.48 4.83
C THR A 8 19.31 53.28 5.23
N LEU A 9 18.13 53.17 4.62
CA LEU A 9 17.24 52.02 4.75
C LEU A 9 17.81 50.86 3.92
N PHE A 10 18.41 49.87 4.57
CA PHE A 10 18.82 48.63 3.94
C PHE A 10 17.57 47.74 3.81
N SER A 11 16.94 47.79 2.65
CA SER A 11 15.85 46.87 2.29
C SER A 11 16.46 45.50 1.94
N THR A 12 16.49 44.60 2.91
CA THR A 12 16.76 43.18 2.64
C THR A 12 15.53 42.56 2.03
N LEU A 13 15.52 42.55 0.70
CA LEU A 13 14.56 41.76 -0.09
C LEU A 13 14.90 40.28 0.09
N THR A 14 14.31 39.66 1.09
CA THR A 14 14.28 38.19 1.21
C THR A 14 13.46 37.66 0.05
N LEU A 15 14.15 37.22 -1.00
CA LEU A 15 13.57 36.37 -2.01
C LEU A 15 13.14 35.05 -1.30
N LEU A 16 11.86 34.95 -0.93
CA LEU A 16 11.22 33.70 -0.72
C LEU A 16 11.23 32.97 -2.08
N THR A 17 12.22 32.13 -2.29
CA THR A 17 12.15 31.12 -3.33
C THR A 17 11.02 30.17 -2.95
N LEU A 18 9.83 30.43 -3.49
CA LEU A 18 8.79 29.44 -3.61
C LEU A 18 9.41 28.34 -4.47
N GLN A 19 9.93 27.29 -3.82
CA GLN A 19 10.17 26.04 -4.51
C GLN A 19 8.79 25.54 -4.93
N ALA A 20 8.41 25.87 -6.16
CA ALA A 20 7.34 25.17 -6.84
C ALA A 20 7.77 23.71 -6.86
N GLN A 21 7.14 22.89 -6.02
CA GLN A 21 7.30 21.46 -6.02
C GLN A 21 6.86 21.03 -7.42
N GLU A 22 7.84 20.74 -8.26
CA GLU A 22 7.62 20.30 -9.64
C GLU A 22 6.71 19.08 -9.53
N LYS A 23 5.44 19.24 -9.92
CA LYS A 23 4.50 18.11 -9.96
C LYS A 23 5.13 17.10 -10.89
N ALA A 24 5.68 16.02 -10.33
CA ALA A 24 6.24 14.94 -11.11
C ALA A 24 5.23 14.59 -12.22
N LYS A 25 5.65 14.75 -13.47
CA LYS A 25 4.80 14.47 -14.63
C LYS A 25 4.58 12.95 -14.63
N LEU A 26 3.39 12.53 -14.20
CA LEU A 26 3.03 11.13 -14.16
C LEU A 26 3.00 10.59 -15.59
N ASN A 27 3.69 9.48 -15.80
CA ASN A 27 3.58 8.72 -17.03
C ASN A 27 2.33 7.85 -16.95
N VAL A 28 1.25 8.31 -17.59
CA VAL A 28 -0.04 7.62 -17.58
C VAL A 28 -0.24 6.94 -18.92
N ILE A 29 -0.47 5.63 -18.89
CA ILE A 29 -0.82 4.82 -20.07
C ILE A 29 -2.33 4.57 -20.02
N HIS A 30 -3.03 4.89 -21.07
CA HIS A 30 -4.46 4.61 -21.21
C HIS A 30 -4.67 3.35 -22.06
N GLY A 31 -5.60 2.49 -21.63
CA GLY A 31 -6.01 1.32 -22.41
C GLY A 31 -6.88 1.70 -23.64
N PRO A 32 -6.88 0.85 -24.69
CA PRO A 32 -6.20 -0.44 -24.76
C PRO A 32 -4.69 -0.30 -25.01
N ALA A 33 -3.87 -0.91 -24.15
CA ALA A 33 -2.41 -0.86 -24.22
C ALA A 33 -1.77 -1.99 -23.41
N LYS A 34 -0.49 -2.28 -23.67
CA LYS A 34 0.28 -3.18 -22.82
C LYS A 34 1.11 -2.37 -21.82
N ALA A 35 0.80 -2.47 -20.53
CA ALA A 35 1.56 -1.85 -19.45
C ALA A 35 2.64 -2.81 -18.93
N GLN A 36 3.88 -2.33 -18.83
CA GLN A 36 5.02 -3.10 -18.36
C GLN A 36 5.32 -2.80 -16.90
N MET A 37 5.61 -3.84 -16.12
CA MET A 37 5.94 -3.77 -14.70
C MET A 37 7.40 -4.18 -14.48
N ALA A 38 8.33 -3.25 -14.75
CA ALA A 38 9.78 -3.36 -14.48
C ALA A 38 10.44 -4.66 -15.01
N GLY A 39 9.97 -5.24 -16.13
CA GLY A 39 10.51 -6.47 -16.70
C GLY A 39 10.15 -7.75 -15.91
N ILE A 40 9.33 -7.64 -14.87
CA ILE A 40 8.83 -8.76 -14.07
C ILE A 40 7.52 -9.30 -14.65
N ALA A 41 6.61 -8.40 -15.00
CA ALA A 41 5.30 -8.73 -15.49
C ALA A 41 4.78 -7.70 -16.49
N ALA A 42 3.68 -8.01 -17.12
CA ALA A 42 2.91 -7.08 -17.94
C ALA A 42 1.41 -7.34 -17.77
N ILE A 43 0.61 -6.34 -18.11
CA ILE A 43 -0.82 -6.47 -18.18
C ILE A 43 -1.33 -5.86 -19.48
N ASP A 44 -2.18 -6.59 -20.18
CA ASP A 44 -2.90 -6.05 -21.34
C ASP A 44 -4.08 -5.23 -20.80
N LEU A 45 -3.87 -3.91 -20.73
CA LEU A 45 -4.79 -2.96 -20.13
C LEU A 45 -5.99 -2.74 -21.06
N PRO A 46 -7.23 -3.06 -20.65
CA PRO A 46 -8.40 -2.83 -21.48
C PRO A 46 -8.74 -1.34 -21.63
N ALA A 47 -9.58 -1.01 -22.61
CA ALA A 47 -10.18 0.32 -22.68
C ALA A 47 -10.94 0.64 -21.38
N GLY A 48 -10.94 1.91 -20.98
CA GLY A 48 -11.58 2.35 -19.74
C GLY A 48 -10.70 2.26 -18.48
N TYR A 49 -9.43 1.87 -18.62
CA TYR A 49 -8.44 1.85 -17.53
C TYR A 49 -7.23 2.71 -17.85
N SER A 50 -6.58 3.17 -16.78
CA SER A 50 -5.30 3.87 -16.83
C SER A 50 -4.30 3.16 -15.94
N PHE A 51 -3.05 3.08 -16.38
CA PHE A 51 -1.93 2.56 -15.64
C PHE A 51 -0.90 3.66 -15.39
N ILE A 52 -0.37 3.69 -14.18
CA ILE A 52 0.74 4.54 -13.76
C ILE A 52 1.87 3.61 -13.31
N ASP A 53 3.08 3.85 -13.78
CA ASP A 53 4.25 3.02 -13.44
C ASP A 53 4.64 3.12 -11.94
N GLY A 54 5.59 2.28 -11.50
CA GLY A 54 6.03 2.25 -10.10
C GLY A 54 6.57 3.59 -9.60
N ASN A 55 7.24 4.40 -10.45
CA ASN A 55 7.73 5.71 -10.06
C ASN A 55 6.58 6.68 -9.81
N GLY A 56 5.60 6.70 -10.71
CA GLY A 56 4.39 7.50 -10.58
C GLY A 56 3.55 7.04 -9.39
N THR A 57 3.42 5.73 -9.18
CA THR A 57 2.72 5.14 -8.02
C THR A 57 3.33 5.62 -6.72
N ARG A 58 4.67 5.52 -6.57
CA ARG A 58 5.39 6.05 -5.40
C ARG A 58 5.17 7.55 -5.18
N ALA A 59 5.16 8.32 -6.25
CA ALA A 59 4.90 9.76 -6.15
C ALA A 59 3.48 10.06 -5.66
N LEU A 60 2.48 9.31 -6.16
CA LEU A 60 1.09 9.44 -5.69
C LEU A 60 0.94 9.02 -4.23
N MET A 61 1.50 7.88 -3.83
CA MET A 61 1.48 7.38 -2.45
C MET A 61 2.12 8.38 -1.49
N LYS A 62 3.31 8.89 -1.82
CA LYS A 62 3.98 9.93 -1.03
C LYS A 62 3.14 11.19 -0.88
N ASN A 63 2.50 11.64 -1.97
CA ASN A 63 1.63 12.82 -1.93
C ASN A 63 0.36 12.59 -1.10
N ALA A 64 -0.12 11.35 -1.04
CA ALA A 64 -1.21 10.93 -0.17
C ALA A 64 -0.78 10.69 1.30
N GLY A 65 0.53 10.73 1.58
CA GLY A 65 1.08 10.43 2.91
C GLY A 65 1.20 8.92 3.17
N GLU A 66 1.09 8.10 2.13
CA GLU A 66 1.23 6.64 2.23
C GLU A 66 2.71 6.22 2.22
N PRO A 67 3.07 5.17 2.96
CA PRO A 67 4.42 4.63 2.91
C PRO A 67 4.73 4.07 1.53
N VAL A 68 5.99 4.14 1.16
CA VAL A 68 6.50 3.50 -0.05
C VAL A 68 7.61 2.53 0.32
N SER A 69 7.55 1.33 -0.24
CA SER A 69 8.53 0.27 -0.01
C SER A 69 9.71 0.36 -0.98
N GLY A 70 9.47 0.91 -2.18
CA GLY A 70 10.36 0.83 -3.33
C GLY A 70 10.02 -0.34 -4.27
N ASP A 71 9.16 -1.24 -3.83
CA ASP A 71 8.76 -2.46 -4.56
C ASP A 71 7.50 -2.24 -5.42
N GLU A 72 6.94 -1.01 -5.42
CA GLU A 72 5.78 -0.66 -6.22
C GLU A 72 6.10 -0.77 -7.71
N MET A 73 5.27 -1.55 -8.42
CA MET A 73 5.38 -1.82 -9.85
C MET A 73 4.41 -0.99 -10.69
N GLY A 74 3.28 -0.60 -10.10
CA GLY A 74 2.30 0.22 -10.77
C GLY A 74 0.97 0.33 -10.04
N LEU A 75 0.13 1.23 -10.55
CA LEU A 75 -1.23 1.43 -10.11
C LEU A 75 -2.15 1.46 -11.31
N ILE A 76 -3.28 0.76 -11.23
CA ILE A 76 -4.34 0.80 -12.23
C ILE A 76 -5.60 1.40 -11.59
N SER A 77 -6.27 2.27 -12.34
CA SER A 77 -7.58 2.79 -11.96
C SER A 77 -8.51 2.88 -13.18
N PRO A 78 -9.84 2.77 -13.00
CA PRO A 78 -10.80 3.11 -14.03
C PRO A 78 -10.65 4.58 -14.47
N THR A 79 -10.99 4.87 -15.73
CA THR A 79 -11.07 6.24 -16.25
C THR A 79 -12.42 6.89 -15.95
N ASN A 80 -13.45 6.06 -15.68
CA ASN A 80 -14.74 6.53 -15.21
C ASN A 80 -14.63 6.99 -13.75
N LYS A 81 -14.95 8.24 -13.48
CA LYS A 81 -14.85 8.86 -12.14
C LYS A 81 -15.86 8.32 -11.12
N GLU A 82 -16.90 7.65 -11.58
CA GLU A 82 -17.88 6.99 -10.72
C GLU A 82 -17.36 5.67 -10.14
N ASP A 83 -16.42 5.03 -10.84
CA ASP A 83 -15.75 3.82 -10.37
C ASP A 83 -14.60 4.19 -9.40
N ARG A 84 -14.90 4.23 -8.10
CA ARG A 84 -13.98 4.69 -7.03
C ARG A 84 -13.14 3.54 -6.47
N TRP A 85 -12.35 2.90 -7.31
CA TRP A 85 -11.44 1.84 -6.89
C TRP A 85 -10.11 1.93 -7.64
N SER A 86 -9.11 1.33 -7.06
CA SER A 86 -7.79 1.22 -7.68
C SER A 86 -7.10 -0.07 -7.28
N VAL A 87 -6.11 -0.46 -8.07
CA VAL A 87 -5.30 -1.66 -7.83
C VAL A 87 -3.84 -1.26 -7.78
N VAL A 88 -3.17 -1.57 -6.69
CA VAL A 88 -1.73 -1.37 -6.52
C VAL A 88 -1.03 -2.71 -6.72
N PHE A 89 0.09 -2.68 -7.44
CA PHE A 89 0.96 -3.81 -7.71
C PHE A 89 2.32 -3.55 -7.07
N GLU A 90 2.79 -4.51 -6.25
CA GLU A 90 4.12 -4.49 -5.62
C GLU A 90 4.79 -5.84 -5.84
N PHE A 91 6.10 -5.86 -6.16
CA PHE A 91 6.81 -7.12 -6.35
C PHE A 91 7.80 -7.37 -5.23
N ASN A 92 7.51 -8.39 -4.41
CA ASN A 92 8.38 -8.80 -3.32
C ASN A 92 9.33 -9.93 -3.78
N SER A 93 10.62 -9.60 -3.96
CA SER A 93 11.64 -10.50 -4.50
C SER A 93 12.24 -11.47 -3.45
N ILE A 94 11.36 -12.16 -2.70
CA ILE A 94 11.73 -13.07 -1.61
C ILE A 94 12.27 -14.42 -2.08
N GLY A 95 12.12 -14.75 -3.34
CA GLY A 95 12.42 -16.04 -3.92
C GLY A 95 11.18 -16.86 -4.20
N TYR A 96 11.36 -18.11 -4.61
CA TYR A 96 10.29 -19.04 -4.93
C TYR A 96 9.57 -19.50 -3.67
N VAL A 97 8.30 -19.15 -3.55
CA VAL A 97 7.46 -19.59 -2.43
C VAL A 97 6.85 -20.95 -2.75
N LYS A 98 7.22 -21.98 -1.97
CA LYS A 98 6.61 -23.30 -2.10
C LYS A 98 5.16 -23.26 -1.63
N ASP A 99 4.31 -24.01 -2.31
CA ASP A 99 2.91 -24.15 -1.96
C ASP A 99 2.58 -25.49 -1.21
N ASP A 100 3.59 -26.06 -0.58
CA ASP A 100 3.49 -27.32 0.18
C ASP A 100 2.52 -27.22 1.39
N ASP A 101 2.22 -26.01 1.83
CA ASP A 101 1.31 -25.71 2.94
C ASP A 101 -0.09 -25.26 2.49
N LYS A 102 -0.43 -25.37 1.20
CA LYS A 102 -1.71 -24.90 0.63
C LYS A 102 -2.95 -25.50 1.30
N ASP A 103 -2.87 -26.78 1.68
CA ASP A 103 -3.96 -27.50 2.35
C ASP A 103 -3.96 -27.29 3.89
N LYS A 104 -3.03 -26.48 4.39
CA LYS A 104 -2.83 -26.21 5.83
C LYS A 104 -3.13 -24.75 6.21
N LEU A 105 -3.74 -23.99 5.32
CA LEU A 105 -4.16 -22.62 5.59
C LEU A 105 -5.33 -22.63 6.57
N ASP A 106 -5.02 -22.47 7.85
CA ASP A 106 -5.99 -22.41 8.94
C ASP A 106 -6.47 -20.95 9.09
N ALA A 107 -7.62 -20.65 8.52
CA ALA A 107 -8.16 -19.30 8.48
C ALA A 107 -8.32 -18.69 9.88
N ASP A 108 -8.73 -19.49 10.87
CA ASP A 108 -8.94 -18.99 12.24
C ASP A 108 -7.63 -18.62 12.91
N LYS A 109 -6.59 -19.45 12.76
CA LYS A 109 -5.26 -19.15 13.27
C LYS A 109 -4.62 -17.97 12.56
N LEU A 110 -4.81 -17.85 11.26
CA LEU A 110 -4.33 -16.71 10.48
C LEU A 110 -5.02 -15.42 10.92
N LEU A 111 -6.34 -15.44 11.12
CA LEU A 111 -7.09 -14.29 11.61
C LEU A 111 -6.65 -13.90 13.04
N ALA A 112 -6.46 -14.89 13.90
CA ALA A 112 -5.95 -14.63 15.25
C ALA A 112 -4.57 -13.95 15.22
N SER A 113 -3.67 -14.43 14.37
CA SER A 113 -2.34 -13.83 14.18
C SER A 113 -2.42 -12.41 13.62
N ILE A 114 -3.34 -12.14 12.68
CA ILE A 114 -3.57 -10.80 12.15
C ILE A 114 -4.12 -9.87 13.23
N LYS A 115 -5.10 -10.33 14.02
CA LYS A 115 -5.66 -9.56 15.14
C LYS A 115 -4.59 -9.22 16.18
N GLU A 116 -3.76 -10.19 16.55
CA GLU A 116 -2.66 -9.99 17.50
C GLU A 116 -1.63 -8.98 16.96
N GLY A 117 -1.19 -9.16 15.72
CA GLY A 117 -0.29 -8.23 15.05
C GLY A 117 -0.88 -6.82 14.94
N THR A 118 -2.17 -6.69 14.64
CA THR A 118 -2.87 -5.40 14.58
C THR A 118 -2.97 -4.75 15.96
N ALA A 119 -3.26 -5.52 17.02
CA ALA A 119 -3.32 -5.02 18.38
C ALA A 119 -1.97 -4.47 18.88
N GLU A 120 -0.87 -5.16 18.55
CA GLU A 120 0.48 -4.64 18.82
C GLU A 120 0.75 -3.37 18.02
N ALA A 121 0.35 -3.39 16.77
CA ALA A 121 0.40 -2.28 15.85
C ALA A 121 -0.32 -1.04 16.35
N ASN A 122 -1.47 -1.20 16.94
CA ASN A 122 -2.26 -0.10 17.46
C ASN A 122 -1.59 0.64 18.60
N LYS A 123 -0.74 -0.01 19.40
CA LYS A 123 0.01 0.67 20.48
C LYS A 123 0.87 1.81 19.93
N GLU A 124 1.54 1.56 18.83
CA GLU A 124 2.37 2.58 18.18
C GLU A 124 1.51 3.61 17.39
N ARG A 125 0.38 3.18 16.79
CA ARG A 125 -0.55 4.12 16.14
C ARG A 125 -1.07 5.16 17.09
N VAL A 126 -1.60 4.73 18.23
CA VAL A 126 -2.16 5.62 19.25
C VAL A 126 -1.07 6.54 19.80
N LYS A 127 0.13 6.00 20.06
CA LYS A 127 1.27 6.79 20.52
C LYS A 127 1.68 7.90 19.54
N ASN A 128 1.51 7.65 18.22
CA ASN A 128 1.81 8.62 17.18
C ASN A 128 0.59 9.50 16.79
N GLY A 129 -0.49 9.44 17.57
CA GLY A 129 -1.71 10.24 17.36
C GLY A 129 -2.61 9.74 16.22
N GLY A 130 -2.39 8.49 15.75
CA GLY A 130 -3.25 7.83 14.77
C GLY A 130 -4.39 7.06 15.44
N SER A 131 -5.42 6.73 14.66
CA SER A 131 -6.55 5.94 15.11
C SER A 131 -6.25 4.44 15.08
N PRO A 132 -6.71 3.67 16.11
CA PRO A 132 -6.54 2.24 16.10
C PRO A 132 -7.35 1.58 14.99
N LEU A 133 -6.83 0.47 14.47
CA LEU A 133 -7.57 -0.43 13.58
C LEU A 133 -8.16 -1.56 14.41
N GLU A 134 -9.42 -1.88 14.16
CA GLU A 134 -10.09 -3.05 14.71
C GLU A 134 -10.37 -4.05 13.59
N VAL A 135 -9.72 -5.21 13.62
CA VAL A 135 -9.97 -6.28 12.67
C VAL A 135 -11.24 -7.01 13.06
N VAL A 136 -12.29 -6.81 12.27
CA VAL A 136 -13.61 -7.45 12.47
C VAL A 136 -13.50 -8.95 12.16
N GLY A 137 -13.05 -9.28 10.96
CA GLY A 137 -12.93 -10.66 10.51
C GLY A 137 -12.63 -10.76 9.02
N TRP A 138 -12.78 -11.98 8.52
CA TRP A 138 -12.72 -12.21 7.09
C TRP A 138 -13.97 -11.67 6.39
N GLU A 139 -13.79 -10.92 5.33
CA GLU A 139 -14.80 -10.79 4.27
C GLU A 139 -14.73 -12.02 3.37
N GLN A 140 -13.50 -12.45 3.06
CA GLN A 140 -13.18 -13.68 2.38
C GLN A 140 -11.96 -14.32 3.06
N PRO A 141 -12.05 -15.54 3.60
CA PRO A 141 -10.89 -16.22 4.16
C PRO A 141 -9.87 -16.56 3.08
N PRO A 142 -8.60 -16.82 3.45
CA PRO A 142 -7.56 -17.17 2.52
C PRO A 142 -7.89 -18.40 1.70
N LYS A 143 -7.76 -18.27 0.37
CA LYS A 143 -7.98 -19.34 -0.58
C LYS A 143 -6.85 -19.37 -1.59
N TYR A 144 -6.19 -20.52 -1.71
CA TYR A 144 -5.18 -20.75 -2.73
C TYR A 144 -5.77 -21.49 -3.92
N ASN A 145 -5.42 -21.06 -5.14
CA ASN A 145 -5.75 -21.73 -6.38
C ASN A 145 -4.48 -22.35 -6.97
N PRO A 146 -4.35 -23.69 -7.00
CA PRO A 146 -3.15 -24.35 -7.52
C PRO A 146 -3.00 -24.28 -9.04
N GLU A 147 -4.05 -23.97 -9.79
CA GLU A 147 -4.00 -23.84 -11.25
C GLU A 147 -3.37 -22.51 -11.67
N THR A 148 -3.71 -21.45 -10.96
CA THR A 148 -3.22 -20.09 -11.24
C THR A 148 -2.08 -19.66 -10.32
N HIS A 149 -1.79 -20.43 -9.28
CA HIS A 149 -0.84 -20.12 -8.20
C HIS A 149 -1.15 -18.76 -7.53
N ASN A 150 -2.43 -18.48 -7.33
CA ASN A 150 -2.92 -17.27 -6.67
C ASN A 150 -3.40 -17.59 -5.26
N LEU A 151 -3.03 -16.74 -4.31
CA LEU A 151 -3.55 -16.75 -2.95
C LEU A 151 -4.36 -15.47 -2.73
N GLU A 152 -5.64 -15.61 -2.39
CA GLU A 152 -6.57 -14.49 -2.26
C GLU A 152 -7.23 -14.47 -0.88
N TRP A 153 -7.46 -13.29 -0.33
CA TRP A 153 -8.26 -13.07 0.88
C TRP A 153 -8.73 -11.63 0.97
N ALA A 154 -9.77 -11.41 1.78
CA ALA A 154 -10.22 -10.07 2.13
C ALA A 154 -10.49 -9.94 3.63
N ILE A 155 -10.08 -8.83 4.20
CA ILE A 155 -10.24 -8.52 5.62
C ILE A 155 -11.15 -7.30 5.75
N ARG A 156 -12.14 -7.44 6.63
CA ARG A 156 -12.97 -6.35 7.11
C ARG A 156 -12.38 -5.82 8.40
N ALA A 157 -12.17 -4.51 8.45
CA ALA A 157 -11.72 -3.79 9.63
C ALA A 157 -12.53 -2.51 9.82
N THR A 158 -12.38 -1.86 10.96
CA THR A 158 -12.90 -0.51 11.22
C THR A 158 -11.79 0.38 11.76
N SER A 159 -11.90 1.68 11.51
CA SER A 159 -11.07 2.71 12.13
C SER A 159 -11.96 3.93 12.42
N ASP A 160 -12.01 4.39 13.67
CA ASP A 160 -12.91 5.46 14.10
C ASP A 160 -14.39 5.21 13.71
N GLY A 161 -14.82 3.94 13.75
CA GLY A 161 -16.17 3.51 13.37
C GLY A 161 -16.42 3.47 11.85
N GLN A 162 -15.44 3.81 11.01
CA GLN A 162 -15.56 3.73 9.56
C GLN A 162 -15.12 2.35 9.06
N PRO A 163 -15.92 1.68 8.23
CA PRO A 163 -15.57 0.39 7.67
C PRO A 163 -14.44 0.53 6.65
N LEU A 164 -13.54 -0.45 6.65
CA LEU A 164 -12.41 -0.57 5.73
C LEU A 164 -12.38 -1.99 5.16
N LEU A 165 -12.04 -2.12 3.87
CA LEU A 165 -11.87 -3.40 3.22
C LEU A 165 -10.68 -3.38 2.27
N ASN A 166 -9.83 -4.40 2.43
CA ASN A 166 -8.73 -4.69 1.53
C ASN A 166 -8.91 -6.09 0.95
N TYR A 167 -9.05 -6.18 -0.37
CA TYR A 167 -8.99 -7.45 -1.09
C TYR A 167 -7.57 -7.67 -1.60
N ASN A 168 -6.95 -8.72 -1.11
CA ASN A 168 -5.56 -9.03 -1.37
C ASN A 168 -5.46 -10.23 -2.31
N THR A 169 -4.56 -10.14 -3.28
CA THR A 169 -4.17 -11.26 -4.14
C THR A 169 -2.65 -11.36 -4.14
N ARG A 170 -2.14 -12.57 -4.00
CA ARG A 170 -0.72 -12.91 -4.16
C ARG A 170 -0.57 -13.80 -5.37
N LEU A 171 0.12 -13.30 -6.38
CA LEU A 171 0.45 -14.06 -7.59
C LEU A 171 1.86 -14.60 -7.41
N LEU A 172 1.99 -15.92 -7.25
CA LEU A 172 3.30 -16.54 -7.06
C LEU A 172 4.07 -16.53 -8.37
N GLY A 173 5.32 -16.09 -8.31
CA GLY A 173 6.26 -16.12 -9.42
C GLY A 173 7.51 -16.96 -9.09
N ARG A 174 8.39 -17.09 -10.06
CA ARG A 174 9.63 -17.85 -9.93
C ARG A 174 10.59 -17.23 -8.90
N LYS A 175 10.67 -15.88 -8.85
CA LYS A 175 11.67 -15.17 -8.04
C LYS A 175 11.08 -14.36 -6.90
N GLY A 176 9.77 -14.43 -6.73
CA GLY A 176 9.06 -13.67 -5.71
C GLY A 176 7.56 -13.70 -5.92
N VAL A 177 6.89 -12.77 -5.30
CA VAL A 177 5.43 -12.68 -5.27
C VAL A 177 5.01 -11.30 -5.77
N MET A 178 4.08 -11.25 -6.72
CA MET A 178 3.38 -10.02 -7.04
C MET A 178 2.23 -9.85 -6.04
N GLU A 179 2.34 -8.85 -5.22
CA GLU A 179 1.31 -8.45 -4.27
C GLU A 179 0.37 -7.48 -4.98
N VAL A 180 -0.90 -7.84 -5.04
CA VAL A 180 -1.94 -7.06 -5.69
C VAL A 180 -2.99 -6.70 -4.64
N VAL A 181 -3.24 -5.41 -4.46
CA VAL A 181 -4.20 -4.91 -3.49
C VAL A 181 -5.27 -4.10 -4.21
N LEU A 182 -6.50 -4.61 -4.19
CA LEU A 182 -7.67 -3.85 -4.61
C LEU A 182 -8.11 -2.97 -3.43
N ILE A 183 -8.14 -1.67 -3.67
CA ILE A 183 -8.63 -0.65 -2.76
C ILE A 183 -10.02 -0.23 -3.25
N VAL A 184 -11.04 -0.47 -2.44
CA VAL A 184 -12.43 -0.24 -2.80
C VAL A 184 -13.27 0.04 -1.55
N ASP A 185 -14.33 0.82 -1.67
CA ASP A 185 -15.30 0.98 -0.59
C ASP A 185 -16.00 -0.37 -0.32
N PRO A 186 -16.25 -0.76 0.95
CA PRO A 186 -16.82 -2.06 1.27
C PRO A 186 -18.16 -2.35 0.57
N GLU A 187 -18.99 -1.32 0.40
CA GLU A 187 -20.29 -1.43 -0.27
C GLU A 187 -20.18 -1.71 -1.78
N ASP A 188 -19.07 -1.29 -2.39
CA ASP A 188 -18.82 -1.44 -3.82
C ASP A 188 -18.07 -2.75 -4.16
N LEU A 189 -17.61 -3.52 -3.15
CA LEU A 189 -16.81 -4.73 -3.39
C LEU A 189 -17.52 -5.73 -4.31
N THR A 190 -18.80 -6.01 -4.05
CA THR A 190 -19.55 -7.01 -4.81
C THR A 190 -19.66 -6.66 -6.29
N ALA A 191 -19.82 -5.38 -6.63
CA ALA A 191 -19.88 -4.90 -8.00
C ALA A 191 -18.49 -4.78 -8.65
N THR A 192 -17.46 -4.51 -7.85
CA THR A 192 -16.10 -4.27 -8.33
C THR A 192 -15.29 -5.55 -8.52
N LEU A 193 -15.50 -6.55 -7.67
CA LEU A 193 -14.70 -7.78 -7.66
C LEU A 193 -14.70 -8.53 -9.01
N PRO A 194 -15.82 -8.67 -9.75
CA PRO A 194 -15.80 -9.23 -11.08
C PRO A 194 -14.95 -8.44 -12.07
N LYS A 195 -15.05 -7.10 -12.06
CA LYS A 195 -14.25 -6.20 -12.92
C LYS A 195 -12.75 -6.32 -12.62
N PHE A 196 -12.42 -6.39 -11.33
CA PHE A 196 -11.04 -6.61 -10.87
C PHE A 196 -10.49 -7.95 -11.34
N LYS A 197 -11.26 -9.03 -11.22
CA LYS A 197 -10.83 -10.37 -11.67
C LYS A 197 -10.65 -10.44 -13.18
N GLU A 198 -11.54 -9.82 -13.95
CA GLU A 198 -11.39 -9.68 -15.39
C GLU A 198 -10.13 -8.90 -15.77
N LEU A 199 -9.88 -7.77 -15.09
CA LEU A 199 -8.64 -7.01 -15.25
C LEU A 199 -7.41 -7.87 -14.96
N LEU A 200 -7.41 -8.58 -13.85
CA LEU A 200 -6.28 -9.41 -13.42
C LEU A 200 -6.05 -10.63 -14.31
N ALA A 201 -7.07 -11.13 -15.02
CA ALA A 201 -6.92 -12.20 -16.00
C ALA A 201 -6.04 -11.80 -17.20
N ASN A 202 -5.85 -10.50 -17.43
CA ASN A 202 -4.95 -9.97 -18.47
C ASN A 202 -3.50 -9.76 -17.98
N TYR A 203 -3.20 -10.12 -16.72
CA TYR A 203 -1.85 -10.07 -16.15
C TYR A 203 -1.06 -11.31 -16.56
N SER A 204 0.23 -11.12 -16.82
CA SER A 204 1.17 -12.23 -17.05
C SER A 204 2.56 -11.89 -16.54
N PHE A 205 3.22 -12.86 -15.93
CA PHE A 205 4.66 -12.78 -15.69
C PHE A 205 5.42 -12.79 -17.02
N GLN A 206 6.54 -12.08 -17.08
CA GLN A 206 7.47 -12.16 -18.21
C GLN A 206 8.11 -13.55 -18.26
N THR A 207 8.57 -13.94 -19.44
CA THR A 207 9.31 -15.21 -19.65
C THR A 207 10.45 -15.33 -18.64
N GLY A 208 10.54 -16.47 -17.97
CA GLY A 208 11.52 -16.73 -16.92
C GLY A 208 11.14 -16.19 -15.53
N GLN A 209 9.93 -15.64 -15.36
CA GLN A 209 9.44 -15.11 -14.09
C GLN A 209 8.21 -15.86 -13.54
N SER A 210 7.56 -16.70 -14.36
CA SER A 210 6.36 -17.42 -13.93
C SER A 210 6.69 -18.55 -12.93
N TYR A 211 5.74 -18.92 -12.10
CA TYR A 211 5.89 -19.95 -11.05
C TYR A 211 6.33 -21.30 -11.63
N ALA A 212 5.75 -21.70 -12.75
CA ALA A 212 6.05 -22.97 -13.44
C ALA A 212 7.48 -23.02 -14.02
N GLU A 213 8.19 -21.90 -14.13
CA GLU A 213 9.54 -21.84 -14.70
C GLU A 213 10.64 -21.97 -13.62
N PHE A 214 10.30 -22.45 -12.41
CA PHE A 214 11.27 -22.72 -11.36
C PHE A 214 12.40 -23.63 -11.85
N ARG A 215 13.62 -23.33 -11.43
CA ARG A 215 14.83 -24.11 -11.78
C ARG A 215 15.60 -24.49 -10.53
N SER A 216 16.26 -25.63 -10.58
CA SER A 216 17.19 -26.03 -9.52
C SER A 216 18.27 -24.94 -9.36
N GLY A 217 18.48 -24.50 -8.11
CA GLY A 217 19.41 -23.41 -7.77
C GLY A 217 18.74 -22.03 -7.64
N ASP A 218 17.46 -21.89 -7.98
CA ASP A 218 16.73 -20.67 -7.67
C ASP A 218 16.62 -20.47 -6.15
N LYS A 219 16.62 -19.20 -5.72
CA LYS A 219 16.40 -18.86 -4.32
C LYS A 219 15.00 -19.31 -3.88
N ILE A 220 14.94 -20.13 -2.85
CA ILE A 220 13.68 -20.51 -2.20
C ILE A 220 13.36 -19.48 -1.12
N ALA A 221 12.10 -19.09 -1.01
CA ALA A 221 11.63 -18.22 0.07
C ALA A 221 11.75 -18.95 1.42
N GLU A 222 12.03 -18.20 2.48
CA GLU A 222 12.20 -18.74 3.83
C GLU A 222 10.89 -19.17 4.49
N TYR A 223 9.76 -18.77 3.90
CA TYR A 223 8.40 -19.02 4.42
C TYR A 223 7.42 -19.36 3.29
N GLY A 224 6.31 -20.01 3.65
CA GLY A 224 5.27 -20.48 2.75
C GLY A 224 4.06 -19.55 2.67
N LEU A 225 2.94 -20.07 2.15
CA LEU A 225 1.71 -19.32 1.88
C LEU A 225 1.09 -18.68 3.11
N ALA A 226 1.08 -19.39 4.25
CA ALA A 226 0.53 -18.86 5.49
C ALA A 226 1.18 -17.53 5.91
N ALA A 227 2.49 -17.42 5.69
CA ALA A 227 3.23 -16.20 6.00
C ALA A 227 2.88 -15.03 5.10
N LEU A 228 2.53 -15.29 3.83
CA LEU A 228 2.09 -14.24 2.90
C LEU A 228 0.78 -13.56 3.34
N VAL A 229 -0.08 -14.30 4.06
CA VAL A 229 -1.36 -13.77 4.57
C VAL A 229 -1.14 -12.84 5.76
N VAL A 230 -0.23 -13.17 6.66
CA VAL A 230 -0.01 -12.42 7.91
C VAL A 230 1.13 -11.41 7.85
N GLY A 231 1.72 -11.20 6.65
CA GLY A 231 2.79 -10.21 6.45
C GLY A 231 4.20 -10.77 6.55
N GLY A 232 4.43 -11.95 5.99
CA GLY A 232 5.76 -12.52 5.67
C GLY A 232 6.62 -12.89 6.86
N ALA A 233 7.43 -12.01 7.37
CA ALA A 233 8.46 -12.31 8.37
C ALA A 233 7.93 -12.79 9.74
N ALA A 234 6.69 -12.45 10.11
CA ALA A 234 6.15 -12.76 11.44
C ALA A 234 5.95 -14.27 11.68
N VAL A 235 5.56 -15.04 10.66
CA VAL A 235 5.28 -16.49 10.82
C VAL A 235 6.57 -17.32 10.86
N GLY A 236 7.58 -16.93 10.11
CA GLY A 236 8.91 -17.57 10.18
C GLY A 236 9.52 -17.47 11.58
N ALA A 237 9.39 -16.30 12.19
CA ALA A 237 9.89 -16.03 13.53
C ALA A 237 9.15 -16.80 14.63
N ALA A 238 7.82 -16.93 14.53
CA ALA A 238 7.01 -17.69 15.49
C ALA A 238 7.38 -19.18 15.51
N LYS A 239 7.60 -19.79 14.32
CA LYS A 239 8.01 -21.19 14.19
C LYS A 239 9.42 -21.48 14.70
N LEU A 240 10.31 -20.48 14.67
CA LEU A 240 11.71 -20.64 15.06
C LEU A 240 11.99 -20.20 16.50
N GLY A 241 10.98 -19.78 17.26
CA GLY A 241 11.20 -19.23 18.60
C GLY A 241 11.98 -17.90 18.62
N LEU A 242 12.09 -17.26 17.46
CA LEU A 242 12.90 -16.05 17.26
C LEU A 242 12.09 -14.74 17.42
N LEU A 243 10.91 -14.81 18.07
CA LEU A 243 10.05 -13.63 18.24
C LEU A 243 10.72 -12.48 19.00
N GLY A 244 11.68 -12.77 19.88
CA GLY A 244 12.39 -11.75 20.66
C GLY A 244 13.20 -10.76 19.80
N PRO A 245 14.10 -11.21 18.90
CA PRO A 245 14.89 -10.32 18.04
C PRO A 245 14.11 -9.68 16.89
N LEU A 246 13.08 -10.37 16.35
CA LEU A 246 12.29 -9.88 15.24
C LEU A 246 11.31 -8.77 15.62
N ILE A 247 10.78 -8.81 16.84
CA ILE A 247 10.00 -7.70 17.40
C ILE A 247 10.82 -6.39 17.36
N LEU A 248 12.15 -6.47 17.51
CA LEU A 248 13.05 -5.31 17.38
C LEU A 248 13.26 -4.84 15.94
N LEU A 249 13.22 -5.75 14.94
CA LEU A 249 13.27 -5.39 13.52
C LEU A 249 11.93 -4.84 13.03
N PHE A 250 10.82 -5.43 13.47
CA PHE A 250 9.47 -4.86 13.27
C PHE A 250 9.35 -3.49 13.92
N LYS A 251 9.91 -3.26 15.12
CA LYS A 251 9.96 -1.92 15.74
C LYS A 251 10.64 -0.89 14.84
N LYS A 252 11.59 -1.26 13.99
CA LYS A 252 12.27 -0.32 13.08
C LYS A 252 11.52 -0.10 11.75
N ALA A 253 11.04 -1.16 11.10
CA ALA A 253 10.29 -1.08 9.85
C ALA A 253 8.86 -0.55 10.07
N TRP A 254 8.25 -0.91 11.19
CA TRP A 254 6.95 -0.47 11.63
C TRP A 254 6.85 1.05 11.87
N LYS A 255 7.90 1.70 12.35
CA LYS A 255 7.92 3.18 12.46
C LYS A 255 7.68 3.87 11.13
N LEU A 256 8.08 3.26 10.02
CA LEU A 256 7.86 3.81 8.68
C LEU A 256 6.40 3.65 8.23
N VAL A 257 5.75 2.54 8.57
CA VAL A 257 4.33 2.29 8.24
C VAL A 257 3.40 3.22 9.04
N ILE A 258 3.71 3.47 10.32
CA ILE A 258 2.90 4.34 11.20
C ILE A 258 3.00 5.82 10.83
N VAL A 259 4.22 6.30 10.56
CA VAL A 259 4.43 7.72 10.23
C VAL A 259 3.61 8.12 9.01
N ALA A 260 3.44 7.21 8.09
CA ALA A 260 2.68 7.46 6.87
C ALA A 260 1.16 7.48 7.10
N PHE A 261 0.62 6.57 7.91
CA PHE A 261 -0.82 6.55 8.21
C PHE A 261 -1.24 7.76 9.05
N ALA A 262 -0.41 8.19 10.01
CA ALA A 262 -0.66 9.41 10.80
C ALA A 262 -0.63 10.68 9.95
N ALA A 263 0.21 10.73 8.90
CA ALA A 263 0.28 11.86 7.98
C ALA A 263 -0.99 11.98 7.12
N VAL A 264 -1.59 10.85 6.71
CA VAL A 264 -2.83 10.82 5.91
C VAL A 264 -4.01 11.36 6.72
N VAL A 265 -4.20 10.86 7.94
CA VAL A 265 -5.28 11.35 8.82
C VAL A 265 -5.09 12.83 9.17
N GLY A 266 -3.84 13.26 9.44
CA GLY A 266 -3.51 14.66 9.70
C GLY A 266 -3.76 15.57 8.48
N PHE A 267 -3.48 15.08 7.27
CA PHE A 267 -3.71 15.81 6.03
C PHE A 267 -5.21 15.96 5.73
N PHE A 268 -6.00 14.91 5.88
CA PHE A 268 -7.46 15.00 5.72
C PHE A 268 -8.11 15.89 6.77
N LYS A 269 -7.69 15.85 8.04
CA LYS A 269 -8.15 16.81 9.06
C LYS A 269 -7.79 18.26 8.69
N LYS A 270 -6.58 18.50 8.21
CA LYS A 270 -6.12 19.84 7.82
C LYS A 270 -6.81 20.35 6.55
N MET A 271 -7.06 19.45 5.60
CA MET A 271 -7.80 19.77 4.37
C MET A 271 -9.28 20.03 4.67
N TRP A 272 -9.90 19.22 5.53
CA TRP A 272 -11.27 19.42 5.99
C TRP A 272 -11.44 20.71 6.79
N ALA A 273 -10.50 21.04 7.67
CA ALA A 273 -10.50 22.32 8.41
C ALA A 273 -10.38 23.53 7.48
N LYS A 274 -9.57 23.43 6.41
CA LYS A 274 -9.47 24.48 5.38
C LYS A 274 -10.75 24.62 4.54
N ILE A 275 -11.41 23.51 4.23
CA ILE A 275 -12.65 23.49 3.43
C ILE A 275 -13.85 23.95 4.26
N THR A 276 -13.87 23.63 5.56
CA THR A 276 -14.98 23.98 6.47
C THR A 276 -14.81 25.31 7.20
N GLY A 277 -13.74 26.07 6.94
CA GLY A 277 -13.55 27.45 7.44
C GLY A 277 -13.40 27.58 8.96
N ARG A 278 -12.94 26.53 9.66
CA ARG A 278 -12.86 26.49 11.14
C ARG A 278 -11.60 27.14 11.74
N ASP A 279 -10.77 27.82 10.93
CA ASP A 279 -9.62 28.61 11.37
C ASP A 279 -9.92 30.13 11.45
N ARG A 280 -11.10 30.50 11.97
CA ARG A 280 -11.38 31.89 12.35
C ARG A 280 -11.84 31.91 13.78
N ASP A 281 -10.89 32.10 14.71
CA ASP A 281 -11.12 32.85 15.95
C ASP A 281 -9.83 32.88 16.78
N THR A 282 -8.97 33.86 16.47
CA THR A 282 -8.09 34.49 17.46
C THR A 282 -8.10 35.99 17.19
N ILE A 283 -9.12 36.65 17.75
CA ILE A 283 -9.09 38.09 17.92
C ILE A 283 -8.46 38.36 19.29
N PRO A 284 -7.39 39.12 19.41
CA PRO A 284 -6.88 39.53 20.72
C PRO A 284 -7.85 40.55 21.31
N ARG A 285 -8.31 40.31 22.52
CA ARG A 285 -9.00 41.34 23.31
C ARG A 285 -7.97 42.35 23.85
N VAL A 286 -8.21 43.61 23.56
CA VAL A 286 -7.59 44.79 24.16
C VAL A 286 -7.99 44.90 25.63
#